data_85408156f7e97a611ad46f39d0111921
#
_entry.id   85408156f7e97a611ad46f39d0111921
#
_cell.length_a   1.000
_cell.length_b   1.000
_cell.length_c   1.000
_cell.angle_alpha   90.00
_cell.angle_beta   90.00
_cell.angle_gamma   90.00
#
_symmetry.space_group_name_H-M   'P 1'
#
loop_
_entity.id
_entity.type
_entity.pdbx_description
1 polymer ?
#
loop_
_entity_poly.entity_id
_entity_poly.type
_entity_poly.pdbx_seq_one_letter_code
_entity_poly.pdbx_strand_id
1 'polypeptide(L)'
;MVRGMSLLFVLALTCGVVVAQNSNSSTTTERPRTTNTNRAKPTPPPQTEKSTAPPKKQAPAAEAPGSDGVLAAFNALLDGIRHASVNEVMGVYWNNPRLNLFNYNGSVTKGWEQVKKNRESSYPEIKNVKLETRDVSVTMLGTTGAVVTCLWTQSQDYKGAPETVSGRMTLVFKRVGAAWKAIHLHSSTDQPNPAVIPPSERPAASPSPTP
;
A
#
# COMPACT_ATOMS: atom_id res chain seq x y z
N MET A 1 59.09 -19.93 15.38
CA MET A 1 58.77 -18.87 16.37
C MET A 1 58.71 -17.53 15.64
N VAL A 2 57.53 -17.08 15.27
CA VAL A 2 57.33 -15.67 14.87
C VAL A 2 55.94 -15.27 15.41
N ARG A 3 55.91 -14.30 16.32
CA ARG A 3 54.75 -13.73 16.98
C ARG A 3 54.11 -12.70 16.02
N GLY A 4 52.91 -12.93 15.57
CA GLY A 4 52.07 -11.96 14.87
C GLY A 4 51.32 -11.08 15.86
N MET A 5 51.50 -9.80 15.77
CA MET A 5 50.92 -8.73 16.60
C MET A 5 49.54 -8.37 16.01
N SER A 6 48.48 -8.57 16.78
CA SER A 6 47.12 -8.22 16.43
C SER A 6 46.91 -6.73 16.72
N LEU A 7 46.62 -5.93 15.67
CA LEU A 7 46.29 -4.52 15.78
C LEU A 7 44.78 -4.35 15.83
N LEU A 8 44.27 -4.00 17.01
CA LEU A 8 42.86 -3.68 17.22
C LEU A 8 42.61 -2.24 16.77
N PHE A 9 41.83 -2.05 15.69
CA PHE A 9 41.35 -0.72 15.30
C PHE A 9 39.96 -0.51 15.95
N VAL A 10 39.90 0.34 16.96
CA VAL A 10 38.67 0.84 17.55
C VAL A 10 38.25 2.07 16.72
N LEU A 11 37.17 1.93 15.93
CA LEU A 11 36.58 3.05 15.22
C LEU A 11 35.43 3.62 16.09
N ALA A 12 35.66 4.77 16.70
CA ALA A 12 34.65 5.52 17.41
C ALA A 12 33.69 6.20 16.43
N LEU A 13 32.45 5.78 16.40
CA LEU A 13 31.36 6.37 15.59
C LEU A 13 30.71 7.49 16.40
N THR A 14 31.02 8.77 16.09
CA THR A 14 30.33 9.92 16.66
C THR A 14 28.99 10.12 15.96
N CYS A 15 27.91 9.91 16.70
CA CYS A 15 26.54 10.15 16.27
C CYS A 15 26.25 11.66 16.31
N GLY A 16 26.26 12.31 15.15
CA GLY A 16 25.81 13.71 14.99
C GLY A 16 24.31 13.76 14.80
N VAL A 17 23.58 14.25 15.81
CA VAL A 17 22.14 14.54 15.71
C VAL A 17 21.95 15.86 15.00
N VAL A 18 21.45 15.86 13.77
CA VAL A 18 20.99 17.06 13.06
C VAL A 18 19.51 17.26 13.35
N VAL A 19 19.19 18.23 14.21
CA VAL A 19 17.82 18.70 14.44
C VAL A 19 17.48 19.74 13.36
N ALA A 20 16.65 19.39 12.40
CA ALA A 20 16.07 20.34 11.47
C ALA A 20 14.85 21.01 12.11
N GLN A 21 15.00 22.25 12.52
CA GLN A 21 13.88 23.10 12.94
C GLN A 21 13.14 23.62 11.70
N ASN A 22 11.90 23.21 11.54
CA ASN A 22 10.98 23.75 10.53
C ASN A 22 10.16 24.87 11.16
N SER A 23 10.54 26.13 10.91
CA SER A 23 9.81 27.31 11.38
C SER A 23 8.76 27.69 10.33
N ASN A 24 7.51 27.30 10.53
CA ASN A 24 6.37 27.81 9.76
C ASN A 24 5.72 28.95 10.55
N SER A 25 6.06 30.20 10.19
CA SER A 25 5.38 31.41 10.67
C SER A 25 4.09 31.59 9.88
N SER A 26 2.95 31.32 10.50
CA SER A 26 1.63 31.66 9.95
C SER A 26 1.25 33.08 10.36
N THR A 27 1.26 34.00 9.40
CA THR A 27 0.74 35.36 9.56
C THR A 27 -0.78 35.32 9.54
N THR A 28 -1.41 35.58 10.68
CA THR A 28 -2.86 35.70 10.82
C THR A 28 -3.30 37.07 10.31
N THR A 29 -4.01 37.09 9.18
CA THR A 29 -4.73 38.30 8.71
C THR A 29 -6.16 38.22 9.24
N GLU A 30 -6.48 39.09 10.19
CA GLU A 30 -7.85 39.29 10.69
C GLU A 30 -8.75 39.89 9.61
N ARG A 31 -9.90 39.24 9.36
CA ARG A 31 -11.00 39.76 8.53
C ARG A 31 -12.18 40.14 9.41
N PRO A 32 -12.83 41.31 9.22
CA PRO A 32 -13.88 41.83 10.10
C PRO A 32 -15.13 40.94 10.11
N ARG A 33 -15.66 40.78 11.31
CA ARG A 33 -16.85 40.01 11.66
C ARG A 33 -18.11 40.82 11.31
N THR A 34 -18.87 40.42 10.30
CA THR A 34 -20.23 40.90 10.09
C THR A 34 -21.21 40.05 10.91
N THR A 35 -21.87 40.66 11.87
CA THR A 35 -22.95 40.08 12.64
C THR A 35 -24.21 39.99 11.76
N ASN A 36 -24.69 38.80 11.49
CA ASN A 36 -26.02 38.58 10.94
C ASN A 36 -26.88 37.83 11.97
N THR A 37 -27.74 38.57 12.64
CA THR A 37 -28.74 38.04 13.56
C THR A 37 -29.97 37.62 12.79
N ASN A 38 -30.09 36.35 12.48
CA ASN A 38 -31.37 35.71 12.17
C ASN A 38 -31.53 34.44 13.01
N ARG A 39 -32.30 34.65 14.09
CA ARG A 39 -32.70 33.62 15.03
C ARG A 39 -33.82 32.78 14.40
N ALA A 40 -33.49 31.63 13.82
CA ALA A 40 -34.47 30.64 13.43
C ALA A 40 -34.70 29.64 14.58
N LYS A 41 -36.00 29.37 14.83
CA LYS A 41 -36.57 28.48 15.84
C LYS A 41 -36.05 27.03 15.67
N PRO A 42 -35.74 26.32 16.76
CA PRO A 42 -35.24 24.94 16.64
C PRO A 42 -36.35 23.99 16.16
N THR A 43 -36.07 23.30 15.06
CA THR A 43 -36.83 22.16 14.56
C THR A 43 -36.35 20.89 15.27
N PRO A 44 -37.24 19.99 15.74
CA PRO A 44 -36.81 18.74 16.36
C PRO A 44 -36.07 17.82 15.36
N PRO A 45 -35.13 17.01 15.83
CA PRO A 45 -34.34 16.15 14.96
C PRO A 45 -35.20 15.05 14.32
N PRO A 46 -34.96 14.67 13.05
CA PRO A 46 -35.63 13.56 12.43
C PRO A 46 -35.22 12.26 13.13
N GLN A 47 -36.19 11.44 13.49
CA GLN A 47 -35.96 10.07 13.96
C GLN A 47 -35.36 9.26 12.83
N THR A 48 -34.15 8.79 13.03
CA THR A 48 -33.46 7.87 12.12
C THR A 48 -34.14 6.51 12.25
N GLU A 49 -35.00 6.17 11.31
CA GLU A 49 -35.46 4.79 11.16
C GLU A 49 -34.27 3.87 10.83
N LYS A 50 -34.04 2.93 11.71
CA LYS A 50 -33.01 1.89 11.61
C LYS A 50 -33.38 0.95 10.49
N SER A 51 -32.93 1.24 9.26
CA SER A 51 -33.06 0.33 8.12
C SER A 51 -32.18 -0.89 8.33
N THR A 52 -32.81 -1.97 8.80
CA THR A 52 -32.24 -3.33 8.81
C THR A 52 -32.39 -3.97 7.44
N ALA A 53 -31.66 -3.50 6.44
CA ALA A 53 -31.52 -4.23 5.18
C ALA A 53 -30.29 -5.16 5.28
N PRO A 54 -30.42 -6.46 4.90
CA PRO A 54 -29.27 -7.35 4.87
C PRO A 54 -28.23 -6.86 3.86
N PRO A 55 -26.92 -7.11 4.10
CA PRO A 55 -25.88 -6.64 3.20
C PRO A 55 -26.11 -7.21 1.80
N LYS A 56 -26.44 -6.34 0.85
CA LYS A 56 -26.48 -6.69 -0.57
C LYS A 56 -25.11 -7.19 -0.97
N LYS A 57 -25.04 -8.48 -1.35
CA LYS A 57 -23.89 -9.05 -2.05
C LYS A 57 -23.58 -8.12 -3.24
N GLN A 58 -22.52 -7.35 -3.15
CA GLN A 58 -22.10 -6.43 -4.21
C GLN A 58 -21.84 -7.26 -5.46
N ALA A 59 -22.55 -6.96 -6.53
CA ALA A 59 -22.26 -7.51 -7.84
C ALA A 59 -20.83 -7.11 -8.24
N PRO A 60 -20.07 -7.94 -8.98
CA PRO A 60 -18.78 -7.56 -9.50
C PRO A 60 -18.90 -6.22 -10.21
N ALA A 61 -18.03 -5.27 -9.89
CA ALA A 61 -18.00 -3.97 -10.55
C ALA A 61 -17.85 -4.22 -12.06
N ALA A 62 -18.74 -3.64 -12.87
CA ALA A 62 -18.67 -3.76 -14.33
C ALA A 62 -17.29 -3.27 -14.79
N GLU A 63 -16.58 -4.09 -15.58
CA GLU A 63 -15.27 -3.74 -16.11
C GLU A 63 -15.36 -2.49 -16.97
N ALA A 64 -14.42 -1.55 -16.77
CA ALA A 64 -14.35 -0.35 -17.57
C ALA A 64 -13.95 -0.71 -19.01
N PRO A 65 -14.60 -0.15 -20.05
CA PRO A 65 -14.25 -0.41 -21.45
C PRO A 65 -12.73 -0.21 -21.69
N GLY A 66 -12.06 -1.20 -22.29
CA GLY A 66 -10.63 -1.18 -22.59
C GLY A 66 -9.71 -1.62 -21.42
N SER A 67 -10.27 -2.16 -20.34
CA SER A 67 -9.51 -2.65 -19.17
C SER A 67 -8.86 -4.01 -19.36
N ASP A 68 -9.24 -4.80 -20.37
CA ASP A 68 -8.79 -6.18 -20.57
C ASP A 68 -7.26 -6.33 -20.56
N GLY A 69 -6.56 -5.42 -21.26
CA GLY A 69 -5.09 -5.45 -21.30
C GLY A 69 -4.45 -5.12 -19.96
N VAL A 70 -5.09 -4.27 -19.13
CA VAL A 70 -4.65 -3.94 -17.78
C VAL A 70 -4.87 -5.14 -16.87
N LEU A 71 -6.06 -5.77 -16.94
CA LEU A 71 -6.39 -6.95 -16.15
C LEU A 71 -5.48 -8.12 -16.51
N ALA A 72 -5.17 -8.32 -17.79
CA ALA A 72 -4.21 -9.34 -18.22
C ALA A 72 -2.82 -9.10 -17.60
N ALA A 73 -2.32 -7.86 -17.61
CA ALA A 73 -1.05 -7.52 -16.98
C ALA A 73 -1.09 -7.67 -15.44
N PHE A 74 -2.21 -7.28 -14.82
CA PHE A 74 -2.41 -7.47 -13.38
C PHE A 74 -2.39 -8.96 -13.01
N ASN A 75 -3.14 -9.80 -13.71
CA ASN A 75 -3.17 -11.25 -13.49
C ASN A 75 -1.80 -11.88 -13.70
N ALA A 76 -1.08 -11.49 -14.75
CA ALA A 76 0.28 -11.98 -15.01
C ALA A 76 1.24 -11.62 -13.84
N LEU A 77 1.08 -10.45 -13.22
CA LEU A 77 1.85 -10.10 -12.02
C LEU A 77 1.50 -11.01 -10.84
N LEU A 78 0.21 -11.26 -10.59
CA LEU A 78 -0.24 -12.14 -9.51
C LEU A 78 0.27 -13.57 -9.71
N ASP A 79 0.23 -14.08 -10.95
CA ASP A 79 0.72 -15.41 -11.28
C ASP A 79 2.23 -15.51 -11.07
N GLY A 80 3.00 -14.52 -11.50
CA GLY A 80 4.44 -14.46 -11.24
C GLY A 80 4.77 -14.46 -9.73
N ILE A 81 3.94 -13.83 -8.90
CA ILE A 81 4.09 -13.87 -7.44
C ILE A 81 3.75 -15.26 -6.90
N ARG A 82 2.66 -15.89 -7.36
CA ARG A 82 2.26 -17.26 -6.97
C ARG A 82 3.33 -18.29 -7.30
N HIS A 83 3.98 -18.14 -8.45
CA HIS A 83 5.08 -19.02 -8.87
C HIS A 83 6.43 -18.67 -8.22
N ALA A 84 6.52 -17.59 -7.43
CA ALA A 84 7.79 -17.02 -6.99
C ALA A 84 8.78 -16.85 -8.14
N SER A 85 8.29 -16.44 -9.32
CA SER A 85 9.06 -16.31 -10.54
C SER A 85 9.55 -14.89 -10.73
N VAL A 86 10.86 -14.67 -10.57
CA VAL A 86 11.49 -13.36 -10.78
C VAL A 86 11.20 -12.84 -12.19
N ASN A 87 11.35 -13.69 -13.19
CA ASN A 87 11.21 -13.28 -14.60
C ASN A 87 9.78 -12.87 -14.93
N GLU A 88 8.77 -13.61 -14.45
CA GLU A 88 7.36 -13.29 -14.68
C GLU A 88 7.01 -11.96 -14.02
N VAL A 89 7.33 -11.78 -12.74
CA VAL A 89 7.07 -10.53 -12.00
C VAL A 89 7.79 -9.35 -12.64
N MET A 90 9.07 -9.49 -12.97
CA MET A 90 9.85 -8.40 -13.55
C MET A 90 9.46 -8.11 -15.00
N GLY A 91 8.86 -9.09 -15.70
CA GLY A 91 8.26 -8.89 -17.01
C GLY A 91 7.08 -7.94 -17.02
N VAL A 92 6.32 -7.84 -15.91
CA VAL A 92 5.19 -6.91 -15.77
C VAL A 92 5.62 -5.53 -15.29
N TYR A 93 6.61 -5.44 -14.41
CA TYR A 93 7.10 -4.13 -13.96
C TYR A 93 7.81 -3.36 -15.08
N TRP A 94 7.65 -2.05 -15.03
CA TRP A 94 8.32 -1.14 -15.94
C TRP A 94 9.82 -1.13 -15.70
N ASN A 95 10.61 -1.57 -16.69
CA ASN A 95 12.08 -1.53 -16.62
C ASN A 95 12.57 -0.08 -16.69
N ASN A 96 12.61 0.59 -15.55
CA ASN A 96 12.98 1.98 -15.45
C ASN A 96 13.45 2.33 -14.02
N PRO A 97 14.43 3.22 -13.84
CA PRO A 97 14.88 3.68 -12.53
C PRO A 97 13.80 4.46 -11.75
N ARG A 98 12.73 4.94 -12.41
CA ARG A 98 11.59 5.62 -11.77
C ARG A 98 10.50 4.68 -11.27
N LEU A 99 10.62 3.37 -11.46
CA LEU A 99 9.74 2.39 -10.80
C LEU A 99 9.81 2.60 -9.29
N ASN A 100 8.67 2.69 -8.62
CA ASN A 100 8.61 2.93 -7.18
C ASN A 100 7.56 2.03 -6.52
N LEU A 101 7.99 1.27 -5.50
CA LEU A 101 7.14 0.36 -4.73
C LEU A 101 7.12 0.79 -3.26
N PHE A 102 5.94 1.05 -2.73
CA PHE A 102 5.67 1.18 -1.31
C PHE A 102 5.15 -0.16 -0.79
N ASN A 103 5.99 -0.85 -0.04
CA ASN A 103 5.70 -2.20 0.41
C ASN A 103 4.88 -2.20 1.69
N TYR A 104 4.09 -3.25 1.89
CA TYR A 104 3.19 -3.41 3.06
C TYR A 104 3.91 -3.37 4.42
N ASN A 105 5.21 -3.65 4.44
CA ASN A 105 6.06 -3.58 5.63
C ASN A 105 6.64 -2.18 5.90
N GLY A 106 6.18 -1.16 5.15
CA GLY A 106 6.63 0.23 5.29
C GLY A 106 7.92 0.56 4.53
N SER A 107 8.59 -0.42 3.92
CA SER A 107 9.79 -0.14 3.13
C SER A 107 9.46 0.44 1.76
N VAL A 108 10.41 1.20 1.21
CA VAL A 108 10.30 1.78 -0.13
C VAL A 108 11.41 1.21 -1.01
N THR A 109 11.02 0.63 -2.16
CA THR A 109 11.97 0.12 -3.16
C THR A 109 11.90 0.98 -4.40
N LYS A 110 13.01 1.55 -4.84
CA LYS A 110 13.13 2.43 -6.02
C LYS A 110 13.97 1.79 -7.10
N GLY A 111 13.48 1.87 -8.34
CA GLY A 111 14.16 1.38 -9.53
C GLY A 111 13.95 -0.11 -9.79
N TRP A 112 13.83 -0.46 -11.07
CA TRP A 112 13.59 -1.82 -11.54
C TRP A 112 14.69 -2.79 -11.10
N GLU A 113 15.95 -2.40 -11.19
CA GLU A 113 17.09 -3.23 -10.79
C GLU A 113 17.05 -3.59 -9.30
N GLN A 114 16.68 -2.63 -8.43
CA GLN A 114 16.58 -2.91 -7.01
C GLN A 114 15.42 -3.85 -6.69
N VAL A 115 14.28 -3.68 -7.38
CA VAL A 115 13.14 -4.61 -7.25
C VAL A 115 13.57 -6.01 -7.67
N LYS A 116 14.26 -6.16 -8.81
CA LYS A 116 14.77 -7.43 -9.31
C LYS A 116 15.68 -8.09 -8.29
N LYS A 117 16.70 -7.37 -7.80
CA LYS A 117 17.64 -7.86 -6.79
C LYS A 117 16.94 -8.36 -5.53
N ASN A 118 15.93 -7.61 -5.04
CA ASN A 118 15.16 -8.02 -3.87
C ASN A 118 14.40 -9.35 -4.13
N ARG A 119 13.81 -9.52 -5.33
CA ARG A 119 13.10 -10.74 -5.71
C ARG A 119 14.06 -11.92 -5.89
N GLU A 120 15.20 -11.72 -6.52
CA GLU A 120 16.26 -12.73 -6.67
C GLU A 120 16.77 -13.25 -5.31
N SER A 121 16.83 -12.36 -4.31
CA SER A 121 17.22 -12.71 -2.95
C SER A 121 16.15 -13.46 -2.16
N SER A 122 14.87 -13.05 -2.30
CA SER A 122 13.79 -13.56 -1.43
C SER A 122 13.07 -14.79 -2.01
N TYR A 123 12.86 -14.85 -3.31
CA TYR A 123 12.04 -15.89 -3.94
C TYR A 123 12.56 -17.32 -3.78
N PRO A 124 13.89 -17.59 -3.78
CA PRO A 124 14.40 -18.94 -3.49
C PRO A 124 14.00 -19.48 -2.12
N GLU A 125 13.76 -18.58 -1.16
CA GLU A 125 13.39 -18.91 0.23
C GLU A 125 11.87 -19.03 0.43
N ILE A 126 11.07 -18.72 -0.61
CA ILE A 126 9.61 -18.70 -0.57
C ILE A 126 9.07 -19.96 -1.24
N LYS A 127 8.10 -20.63 -0.59
CA LYS A 127 7.40 -21.81 -1.12
C LYS A 127 5.91 -21.73 -0.82
N ASN A 128 5.13 -22.55 -1.52
CA ASN A 128 3.70 -22.74 -1.27
C ASN A 128 2.88 -21.44 -1.29
N VAL A 129 3.21 -20.52 -2.19
CA VAL A 129 2.55 -19.21 -2.27
C VAL A 129 1.10 -19.38 -2.71
N LYS A 130 0.18 -18.85 -1.88
CA LYS A 130 -1.23 -18.65 -2.20
C LYS A 130 -1.50 -17.17 -2.13
N LEU A 131 -1.91 -16.57 -3.24
CA LEU A 131 -2.27 -15.16 -3.32
C LEU A 131 -3.69 -15.04 -3.86
N GLU A 132 -4.57 -14.52 -3.04
CA GLU A 132 -5.97 -14.27 -3.38
C GLU A 132 -6.21 -12.77 -3.43
N THR A 133 -7.03 -12.34 -4.38
CA THR A 133 -7.48 -10.95 -4.47
C THR A 133 -8.99 -10.88 -4.51
N ARG A 134 -9.55 -9.82 -3.94
CA ARG A 134 -10.99 -9.53 -3.93
C ARG A 134 -11.22 -8.04 -4.12
N ASP A 135 -12.43 -7.67 -4.51
CA ASP A 135 -12.83 -6.28 -4.75
C ASP A 135 -11.89 -5.59 -5.75
N VAL A 136 -11.49 -6.32 -6.81
CA VAL A 136 -10.63 -5.78 -7.86
C VAL A 136 -11.40 -4.73 -8.65
N SER A 137 -10.85 -3.52 -8.72
CA SER A 137 -11.40 -2.41 -9.46
C SER A 137 -10.35 -1.81 -10.39
N VAL A 138 -10.73 -1.56 -11.64
CA VAL A 138 -9.87 -0.91 -12.66
C VAL A 138 -10.45 0.44 -13.00
N THR A 139 -9.66 1.49 -12.83
CA THR A 139 -9.98 2.86 -13.29
C THR A 139 -9.04 3.23 -14.43
N MET A 140 -9.59 3.41 -15.63
CA MET A 140 -8.82 3.87 -16.78
C MET A 140 -8.54 5.37 -16.68
N LEU A 141 -7.31 5.78 -16.92
CA LEU A 141 -6.85 7.17 -16.99
C LEU A 141 -6.50 7.49 -18.44
N GLY A 142 -7.55 7.67 -19.23
CA GLY A 142 -7.41 7.78 -20.69
C GLY A 142 -7.00 6.45 -21.34
N THR A 143 -6.26 6.51 -22.46
CA THR A 143 -5.87 5.33 -23.25
C THR A 143 -4.53 4.72 -22.86
N THR A 144 -3.76 5.38 -22.01
CA THR A 144 -2.36 5.03 -21.71
C THR A 144 -2.05 4.85 -20.23
N GLY A 145 -3.00 5.11 -19.35
CA GLY A 145 -2.85 4.96 -17.91
C GLY A 145 -4.02 4.19 -17.29
N ALA A 146 -3.79 3.50 -16.20
CA ALA A 146 -4.81 2.87 -15.39
C ALA A 146 -4.38 2.73 -13.93
N VAL A 147 -5.37 2.69 -13.04
CA VAL A 147 -5.18 2.34 -11.64
C VAL A 147 -5.96 1.06 -11.36
N VAL A 148 -5.32 0.09 -10.72
CA VAL A 148 -5.96 -1.12 -10.21
C VAL A 148 -5.88 -1.10 -8.69
N THR A 149 -7.01 -1.28 -8.04
CA THR A 149 -7.10 -1.43 -6.58
C THR A 149 -7.70 -2.77 -6.22
N CYS A 150 -7.25 -3.38 -5.14
CA CYS A 150 -7.86 -4.61 -4.61
C CYS A 150 -7.54 -4.78 -3.12
N LEU A 151 -8.29 -5.67 -2.50
CA LEU A 151 -7.90 -6.34 -1.26
C LEU A 151 -7.14 -7.61 -1.61
N TRP A 152 -6.15 -7.97 -0.80
CA TRP A 152 -5.33 -9.16 -1.04
C TRP A 152 -5.07 -9.93 0.25
N THR A 153 -4.87 -11.23 0.12
CA THR A 153 -4.38 -12.11 1.17
C THR A 153 -3.33 -13.02 0.57
N GLN A 154 -2.15 -13.07 1.17
CA GLN A 154 -1.06 -13.95 0.76
C GLN A 154 -0.64 -14.81 1.93
N SER A 155 -0.57 -16.13 1.69
CA SER A 155 0.06 -17.09 2.59
C SER A 155 1.17 -17.82 1.85
N GLN A 156 2.24 -18.13 2.56
CA GLN A 156 3.42 -18.79 2.02
C GLN A 156 4.27 -19.40 3.13
N ASP A 157 5.23 -20.22 2.77
CA ASP A 157 6.31 -20.63 3.64
C ASP A 157 7.55 -19.78 3.32
N TYR A 158 8.09 -19.07 4.30
CA TYR A 158 9.35 -18.34 4.19
C TYR A 158 10.39 -18.99 5.07
N LYS A 159 11.48 -19.48 4.47
CA LYS A 159 12.53 -20.26 5.18
C LYS A 159 11.98 -21.42 6.01
N GLY A 160 10.91 -22.04 5.52
CA GLY A 160 10.26 -23.18 6.17
C GLY A 160 9.25 -22.82 7.26
N ALA A 161 9.06 -21.54 7.57
CA ALA A 161 8.05 -21.09 8.52
C ALA A 161 6.82 -20.53 7.76
N PRO A 162 5.59 -20.95 8.10
CA PRO A 162 4.39 -20.43 7.48
C PRO A 162 4.14 -18.97 7.91
N GLU A 163 3.76 -18.14 6.95
CA GLU A 163 3.34 -16.76 7.22
C GLU A 163 2.10 -16.41 6.39
N THR A 164 1.26 -15.53 6.92
CA THR A 164 0.07 -15.01 6.23
C THR A 164 -0.06 -13.53 6.51
N VAL A 165 -0.33 -12.77 5.46
CA VAL A 165 -0.55 -11.34 5.52
C VAL A 165 -1.71 -10.97 4.61
N SER A 166 -2.54 -10.00 5.03
CA SER A 166 -3.61 -9.42 4.21
C SER A 166 -3.54 -7.90 4.22
N GLY A 167 -4.19 -7.29 3.24
CA GLY A 167 -4.14 -5.83 3.13
C GLY A 167 -4.81 -5.28 1.89
N ARG A 168 -4.39 -4.06 1.55
CA ARG A 168 -4.87 -3.28 0.40
C ARG A 168 -3.73 -3.06 -0.56
N MET A 169 -4.05 -3.05 -1.85
CA MET A 169 -3.06 -2.83 -2.90
C MET A 169 -3.61 -1.84 -3.94
N THR A 170 -2.75 -0.92 -4.35
CA THR A 170 -2.97 -0.02 -5.47
C THR A 170 -1.80 -0.17 -6.44
N LEU A 171 -2.11 -0.43 -7.70
CA LEU A 171 -1.15 -0.48 -8.79
C LEU A 171 -1.46 0.60 -9.81
N VAL A 172 -0.45 1.30 -10.28
CA VAL A 172 -0.56 2.22 -11.41
C VAL A 172 0.09 1.57 -12.62
N PHE A 173 -0.68 1.42 -13.68
CA PHE A 173 -0.22 0.89 -14.96
C PHE A 173 -0.06 2.00 -15.97
N LYS A 174 0.93 1.85 -16.85
CA LYS A 174 1.17 2.68 -18.01
C LYS A 174 1.33 1.81 -19.25
N ARG A 175 0.77 2.24 -20.36
CA ARG A 175 1.02 1.62 -21.66
C ARG A 175 2.39 2.01 -22.16
N VAL A 176 3.23 1.00 -22.45
CA VAL A 176 4.59 1.16 -22.98
C VAL A 176 4.67 0.33 -24.26
N GLY A 177 4.62 0.99 -25.42
CA GLY A 177 4.41 0.31 -26.70
C GLY A 177 3.06 -0.42 -26.72
N ALA A 178 3.05 -1.71 -27.00
CA ALA A 178 1.87 -2.54 -27.00
C ALA A 178 1.52 -3.14 -25.62
N ALA A 179 2.40 -3.03 -24.63
CA ALA A 179 2.26 -3.70 -23.33
C ALA A 179 1.83 -2.74 -22.22
N TRP A 180 1.04 -3.23 -21.27
CA TRP A 180 0.79 -2.56 -20.00
C TRP A 180 1.87 -2.93 -18.99
N LYS A 181 2.46 -1.94 -18.34
CA LYS A 181 3.53 -2.10 -17.35
C LYS A 181 3.14 -1.43 -16.04
N ALA A 182 3.33 -2.12 -14.93
CA ALA A 182 3.16 -1.54 -13.60
C ALA A 182 4.33 -0.59 -13.31
N ILE A 183 4.02 0.69 -13.09
CA ILE A 183 5.01 1.76 -12.83
C ILE A 183 5.09 2.14 -11.36
N HIS A 184 4.07 1.77 -10.59
CA HIS A 184 4.00 2.00 -9.17
C HIS A 184 3.14 0.91 -8.50
N LEU A 185 3.54 0.54 -7.30
CA LEU A 185 2.76 -0.27 -6.38
C LEU A 185 2.76 0.40 -5.01
N HIS A 186 1.60 0.47 -4.39
CA HIS A 186 1.44 0.75 -2.97
C HIS A 186 0.65 -0.37 -2.32
N SER A 187 1.20 -0.97 -1.30
CA SER A 187 0.48 -1.95 -0.47
C SER A 187 0.62 -1.62 1.01
N SER A 188 -0.44 -1.87 1.76
CA SER A 188 -0.49 -1.73 3.21
C SER A 188 -1.18 -2.94 3.81
N THR A 189 -0.89 -3.25 5.06
CA THR A 189 -1.64 -4.25 5.81
C THR A 189 -3.03 -3.72 6.18
N ASP A 190 -3.99 -4.61 6.40
CA ASP A 190 -5.31 -4.27 6.95
C ASP A 190 -5.32 -4.20 8.48
N GLN A 191 -4.23 -4.60 9.11
CA GLN A 191 -3.99 -4.47 10.55
C GLN A 191 -2.83 -3.50 10.81
N PRO A 192 -3.08 -2.18 10.76
CA PRO A 192 -2.07 -1.21 11.06
C PRO A 192 -1.66 -1.32 12.53
N ASN A 193 -0.37 -1.09 12.83
CA ASN A 193 0.10 -1.07 14.21
C ASN A 193 -0.62 0.05 14.99
N PRO A 194 -1.41 -0.28 16.04
CA PRO A 194 -2.17 0.71 16.80
C PRO A 194 -1.31 1.80 17.44
N ALA A 195 -0.03 1.52 17.70
CA ALA A 195 0.90 2.47 18.31
C ALA A 195 1.24 3.66 17.39
N VAL A 196 1.11 3.49 16.06
CA VAL A 196 1.39 4.57 15.09
C VAL A 196 0.13 5.27 14.58
N ILE A 197 -1.07 4.83 15.01
CA ILE A 197 -2.33 5.48 14.65
C ILE A 197 -2.60 6.61 15.66
N PRO A 198 -2.73 7.87 15.22
CA PRO A 198 -3.13 8.97 16.09
C PRO A 198 -4.45 8.65 16.80
N PRO A 199 -4.66 9.08 18.06
CA PRO A 199 -5.89 8.82 18.80
C PRO A 199 -7.17 9.25 18.08
N SER A 200 -7.10 10.34 17.30
CA SER A 200 -8.21 10.86 16.49
C SER A 200 -8.65 9.95 15.34
N GLU A 201 -7.79 9.03 14.91
CA GLU A 201 -8.03 8.15 13.78
C GLU A 201 -8.21 6.68 14.20
N ARG A 202 -8.17 6.40 15.49
CA ARG A 202 -8.41 5.04 15.98
C ARG A 202 -9.90 4.70 15.85
N PRO A 203 -10.23 3.49 15.35
CA PRO A 203 -11.61 3.02 15.39
C PRO A 203 -12.16 3.10 16.81
N ALA A 204 -13.42 3.50 16.96
CA ALA A 204 -14.09 3.43 18.25
C ALA A 204 -14.01 2.00 18.78
N ALA A 205 -13.67 1.85 20.07
CA ALA A 205 -13.64 0.55 20.71
C ALA A 205 -15.02 -0.12 20.54
N SER A 206 -15.04 -1.33 20.01
CA SER A 206 -16.27 -2.12 19.97
C SER A 206 -16.81 -2.26 21.40
N PRO A 207 -18.10 -2.07 21.65
CA PRO A 207 -18.65 -2.28 22.98
C PRO A 207 -18.35 -3.71 23.42
N SER A 208 -17.75 -3.84 24.61
CA SER A 208 -17.52 -5.14 25.22
C SER A 208 -18.83 -5.89 25.32
N PRO A 209 -18.89 -7.18 25.00
CA PRO A 209 -20.10 -7.96 25.26
C PRO A 209 -20.44 -7.86 26.75
N THR A 210 -21.64 -7.39 27.04
CA THR A 210 -22.18 -7.38 28.41
C THR A 210 -22.34 -8.82 28.88
N PRO A 211 -21.89 -9.20 30.07
CA PRO A 211 -21.96 -10.56 30.61
C PRO A 211 -23.40 -11.04 30.78
#